data_484cce38acdad4ad350076f1680d90d4
#
_entry.id   484cce38acdad4ad350076f1680d90d4
#
_cell.length_a   1.000
_cell.length_b   1.000
_cell.length_c   1.000
_cell.angle_alpha   90.00
_cell.angle_beta   90.00
_cell.angle_gamma   90.00
#
_symmetry.space_group_name_H-M   'P 1'
#
loop_
_entity.id
_entity.type
_entity.pdbx_description
1 polymer ?
#
loop_
_entity_poly.entity_id
_entity_poly.type
_entity_poly.pdbx_seq_one_letter_code
_entity_poly.pdbx_strand_id
1 'polypeptide(L)'
;MITQKKTLVLLLVLSLYLNGFSQKLTTNFGAPVGDNQNSQTMGVNGPVLLQDIHLIEKLAAFDRERIPERVVHARGTGAFGYFEASADMSEYTMAVPFQKIGKKTDVAVRFSTVAHGKGSAETARDPRGFAVKFYTEEGNYDIVGNHLPIFFIRDAIKFPDFIHTVKPSPVTNKQDPNRYFDFWSLSPEATHMVTRLFTDLGIPKGYQYMDGSSVHGFKWVNKEGKVVYLKYTWKTKQGVQNLTPAEASAIQAKNVGHATESLRKDIEAKKFPQWDLYVQFIKPEDLNSFDFWPLDDTKHWSEKKFPLIKIGTMTLNRNPVNFFEEVESIAMAPGNLIPGVEPSEDKMLQGRLFSYFDTQRHRLGGNFQQIKVNQPKNKVVNYNSDSWNSSRNSSFPNPDINYEPSNHIPVAEENKYRNASYSSAEKAIIVQSPINKTNNYGQAGEFYRSLTDTEKEHLIANLVGDLSQVNSKDVQKKMITHFYRADKDYGMRVAKALGFSAKDFR
;
A
#
# COMPACT_ATOMS: atom_id res chain seq x y z
N MET A 1 35.34 40.71 -42.12
CA MET A 1 35.12 41.51 -40.89
C MET A 1 33.68 41.50 -40.38
N ILE A 2 32.65 41.41 -41.19
CA ILE A 2 31.22 41.43 -40.75
C ILE A 2 30.76 40.10 -40.12
N THR A 3 31.28 38.98 -40.57
CA THR A 3 30.94 37.64 -40.04
C THR A 3 31.48 37.38 -38.62
N GLN A 4 32.70 37.84 -38.33
CA GLN A 4 33.28 37.67 -36.98
C GLN A 4 32.58 38.52 -35.92
N LYS A 5 32.07 39.71 -36.26
CA LYS A 5 31.29 40.55 -35.33
C LYS A 5 29.93 39.92 -34.99
N LYS A 6 29.27 39.26 -35.96
CA LYS A 6 27.97 38.55 -35.70
C LYS A 6 28.17 37.35 -34.82
N THR A 7 29.25 36.59 -34.98
CA THR A 7 29.56 35.41 -34.13
C THR A 7 29.91 35.84 -32.72
N LEU A 8 30.64 36.96 -32.54
CA LEU A 8 30.98 37.48 -31.21
C LEU A 8 29.73 37.98 -30.44
N VAL A 9 28.80 38.65 -31.14
CA VAL A 9 27.54 39.12 -30.56
C VAL A 9 26.65 37.94 -30.20
N LEU A 10 26.62 36.89 -31.03
CA LEU A 10 25.83 35.67 -30.72
C LEU A 10 26.39 34.93 -29.51
N LEU A 11 27.72 34.83 -29.37
CA LEU A 11 28.38 34.26 -28.19
C LEU A 11 28.17 35.11 -26.92
N LEU A 12 28.17 36.44 -27.05
CA LEU A 12 27.86 37.32 -25.92
C LEU A 12 26.39 37.22 -25.49
N VAL A 13 25.45 37.12 -26.42
CA VAL A 13 24.03 36.91 -26.14
C VAL A 13 23.80 35.54 -25.54
N LEU A 14 24.45 34.46 -26.03
CA LEU A 14 24.39 33.13 -25.44
C LEU A 14 25.00 33.10 -24.03
N SER A 15 26.09 33.83 -23.77
CA SER A 15 26.69 33.93 -22.43
C SER A 15 25.82 34.73 -21.45
N LEU A 16 25.03 35.68 -21.92
CA LEU A 16 24.05 36.43 -21.13
C LEU A 16 22.81 35.56 -20.81
N TYR A 17 22.42 34.63 -21.69
CA TYR A 17 21.37 33.65 -21.42
C TYR A 17 21.83 32.52 -20.50
N LEU A 18 23.12 32.20 -20.45
CA LEU A 18 23.67 31.20 -19.50
C LEU A 18 23.89 31.76 -18.08
N ASN A 19 23.81 33.07 -17.88
CA ASN A 19 23.76 33.70 -16.54
C ASN A 19 22.32 33.75 -15.97
N GLY A 20 21.36 33.08 -16.64
CA GLY A 20 19.97 33.06 -16.23
C GLY A 20 19.71 32.13 -15.05
N PHE A 21 19.20 32.69 -13.97
CA PHE A 21 18.49 32.06 -12.90
C PHE A 21 19.28 31.08 -12.00
N SER A 22 20.42 31.49 -11.48
CA SER A 22 20.86 30.98 -10.19
C SER A 22 19.81 31.41 -9.16
N GLN A 23 19.00 30.44 -8.67
CA GLN A 23 18.10 30.67 -7.55
C GLN A 23 18.93 31.17 -6.36
N LYS A 24 18.57 32.32 -5.79
CA LYS A 24 19.23 32.84 -4.59
C LYS A 24 18.94 31.93 -3.42
N LEU A 25 19.98 31.50 -2.69
CA LEU A 25 19.82 30.78 -1.46
C LEU A 25 19.11 31.66 -0.42
N THR A 26 18.14 31.10 0.29
CA THR A 26 17.40 31.84 1.32
C THR A 26 17.31 31.01 2.61
N THR A 27 17.03 31.65 3.72
CA THR A 27 16.53 31.04 4.94
C THR A 27 15.14 30.44 4.71
N ASN A 28 14.60 29.67 5.67
CA ASN A 28 13.23 29.13 5.61
C ASN A 28 12.14 30.22 5.51
N PHE A 29 12.45 31.44 5.96
CA PHE A 29 11.54 32.60 5.89
C PHE A 29 11.81 33.51 4.68
N GLY A 30 12.66 33.08 3.75
CA GLY A 30 12.87 33.76 2.48
C GLY A 30 13.95 34.85 2.48
N ALA A 31 14.64 35.11 3.59
CA ALA A 31 15.73 36.06 3.63
C ALA A 31 16.96 35.55 2.85
N PRO A 32 17.60 36.37 1.99
CA PRO A 32 18.80 35.96 1.25
C PRO A 32 19.96 35.57 2.18
N VAL A 33 20.67 34.49 1.83
CA VAL A 33 21.84 33.98 2.57
C VAL A 33 23.11 34.43 1.82
N GLY A 34 24.00 35.10 2.52
CA GLY A 34 25.26 35.61 1.96
C GLY A 34 26.41 34.60 1.96
N ASP A 35 26.50 33.76 2.97
CA ASP A 35 27.50 32.71 3.09
C ASP A 35 26.87 31.41 3.63
N ASN A 36 27.08 30.30 2.94
CA ASN A 36 26.57 28.96 3.33
C ASN A 36 27.72 28.02 3.72
N GLN A 37 28.92 28.50 3.80
CA GLN A 37 30.11 27.68 4.10
C GLN A 37 30.69 27.99 5.49
N ASN A 38 30.47 29.22 5.99
CA ASN A 38 31.05 29.70 7.24
C ASN A 38 29.97 30.22 8.19
N SER A 39 30.07 29.83 9.47
CA SER A 39 29.21 30.37 10.52
C SER A 39 29.72 31.72 11.03
N GLN A 40 28.83 32.54 11.58
CA GLN A 40 29.24 33.78 12.26
C GLN A 40 30.01 33.47 13.54
N THR A 41 31.17 34.10 13.70
CA THR A 41 32.05 33.94 14.86
C THR A 41 32.49 35.28 15.43
N MET A 42 32.86 35.31 16.71
CA MET A 42 33.49 36.47 17.32
C MET A 42 34.98 36.48 16.97
N GLY A 43 35.34 37.18 15.88
CA GLY A 43 36.69 37.13 15.28
C GLY A 43 36.93 35.83 14.49
N VAL A 44 38.01 35.75 13.72
CA VAL A 44 38.27 34.68 12.74
C VAL A 44 38.28 33.27 13.37
N ASN A 45 38.80 33.13 14.56
CA ASN A 45 38.92 31.85 15.28
C ASN A 45 38.11 31.83 16.60
N GLY A 46 37.15 32.75 16.75
CA GLY A 46 36.36 32.88 17.95
C GLY A 46 35.17 31.90 17.99
N PRO A 47 34.39 31.88 19.07
CA PRO A 47 33.23 31.04 19.21
C PRO A 47 32.13 31.41 18.19
N VAL A 48 31.35 30.40 17.77
CA VAL A 48 30.19 30.59 16.92
C VAL A 48 29.08 31.32 17.70
N LEU A 49 28.40 32.23 17.02
CA LEU A 49 27.35 33.07 17.59
C LEU A 49 25.94 32.51 17.24
N LEU A 50 25.07 32.38 18.25
CA LEU A 50 23.68 31.96 18.04
C LEU A 50 22.82 32.99 17.28
N GLN A 51 23.30 34.18 17.04
CA GLN A 51 22.64 35.14 16.15
C GLN A 51 22.73 34.77 14.65
N ASP A 52 23.50 33.73 14.31
CA ASP A 52 23.55 33.17 12.97
C ASP A 52 22.27 32.34 12.71
N ILE A 53 21.22 33.01 12.27
CA ILE A 53 19.91 32.40 12.01
C ILE A 53 20.01 31.34 10.93
N HIS A 54 20.85 31.51 9.92
CA HIS A 54 21.04 30.51 8.86
C HIS A 54 21.63 29.20 9.42
N LEU A 55 22.62 29.29 10.31
CA LEU A 55 23.17 28.13 11.00
C LEU A 55 22.11 27.38 11.80
N ILE A 56 21.33 28.12 12.61
CA ILE A 56 20.27 27.53 13.45
C ILE A 56 19.25 26.80 12.59
N GLU A 57 18.73 27.44 11.55
CA GLU A 57 17.74 26.83 10.66
C GLU A 57 18.30 25.61 9.92
N LYS A 58 19.54 25.66 9.46
CA LYS A 58 20.21 24.56 8.75
C LYS A 58 20.37 23.33 9.64
N LEU A 59 20.84 23.52 10.88
CA LEU A 59 20.96 22.44 11.85
C LEU A 59 19.59 21.90 12.27
N ALA A 60 18.64 22.77 12.56
CA ALA A 60 17.30 22.37 12.93
C ALA A 60 16.58 21.58 11.81
N ALA A 61 16.80 21.92 10.55
CA ALA A 61 16.28 21.15 9.41
C ALA A 61 16.91 19.77 9.36
N PHE A 62 18.23 19.67 9.49
CA PHE A 62 18.97 18.41 9.48
C PHE A 62 18.53 17.48 10.62
N ASP A 63 18.38 17.99 11.84
CA ASP A 63 17.97 17.22 13.01
C ASP A 63 16.58 16.58 12.84
N ARG A 64 15.74 17.12 11.96
CA ARG A 64 14.37 16.66 11.68
C ARG A 64 14.17 16.00 10.31
N GLU A 65 15.23 15.59 9.64
CA GLU A 65 15.15 14.86 8.36
C GLU A 65 14.54 13.47 8.50
N ARG A 66 14.41 12.96 9.72
CA ARG A 66 13.80 11.67 9.98
C ARG A 66 12.50 11.83 10.72
N ILE A 67 11.44 11.25 10.13
CA ILE A 67 10.15 11.06 10.77
C ILE A 67 10.01 9.58 11.17
N PRO A 68 9.08 9.22 12.07
CA PRO A 68 8.78 7.81 12.35
C PRO A 68 8.53 7.05 11.05
N GLU A 69 9.15 5.87 10.89
CA GLU A 69 8.84 5.00 9.77
C GLU A 69 7.40 4.45 9.88
N ARG A 70 6.82 4.00 8.78
CA ARG A 70 5.53 3.31 8.82
C ARG A 70 5.64 2.09 9.72
N VAL A 71 4.61 1.86 10.54
CA VAL A 71 4.56 0.73 11.50
C VAL A 71 4.67 -0.63 10.80
N VAL A 72 4.17 -0.70 9.58
CA VAL A 72 4.39 -1.75 8.57
C VAL A 72 4.57 -1.07 7.22
N HIS A 73 5.11 -1.76 6.22
CA HIS A 73 5.41 -1.19 4.90
C HIS A 73 6.48 -0.08 4.91
N ALA A 74 7.43 -0.11 5.85
CA ALA A 74 8.44 0.93 6.00
C ALA A 74 9.37 1.01 4.78
N ARG A 75 9.91 -0.13 4.32
CA ARG A 75 10.72 -0.21 3.10
C ARG A 75 9.82 -0.22 1.87
N GLY A 76 10.08 0.71 0.92
CA GLY A 76 9.32 0.75 -0.31
C GLY A 76 9.69 1.94 -1.18
N THR A 77 9.00 2.07 -2.31
CA THR A 77 9.17 3.15 -3.28
C THR A 77 7.84 3.56 -3.87
N GLY A 78 7.82 4.66 -4.62
CA GLY A 78 6.62 5.13 -5.32
C GLY A 78 6.93 5.59 -6.73
N ALA A 79 5.88 5.65 -7.54
CA ALA A 79 5.88 6.21 -8.88
C ALA A 79 4.53 6.84 -9.18
N PHE A 80 4.47 7.65 -10.21
CA PHE A 80 3.29 8.40 -10.63
C PHE A 80 2.94 8.07 -12.07
N GLY A 81 1.68 8.29 -12.41
CA GLY A 81 1.19 8.06 -13.74
C GLY A 81 -0.29 8.33 -13.84
N TYR A 82 -0.98 7.52 -14.62
CA TYR A 82 -2.43 7.65 -14.82
C TYR A 82 -3.08 6.27 -14.94
N PHE A 83 -4.34 6.23 -14.55
CA PHE A 83 -5.27 5.16 -14.87
C PHE A 83 -6.15 5.59 -16.04
N GLU A 84 -6.34 4.73 -17.03
CA GLU A 84 -7.22 4.95 -18.16
C GLU A 84 -8.33 3.89 -18.18
N ALA A 85 -9.59 4.32 -18.06
CA ALA A 85 -10.73 3.43 -18.06
C ALA A 85 -10.93 2.80 -19.46
N SER A 86 -11.13 1.48 -19.50
CA SER A 86 -11.42 0.71 -20.71
C SER A 86 -12.86 0.19 -20.79
N ALA A 87 -13.64 0.37 -19.73
CA ALA A 87 -15.05 0.03 -19.66
C ALA A 87 -15.85 1.16 -19.00
N ASP A 88 -17.13 1.25 -19.31
CA ASP A 88 -18.09 2.07 -18.58
C ASP A 88 -18.76 1.19 -17.52
N MET A 89 -18.54 1.54 -16.24
CA MET A 89 -19.06 0.81 -15.09
C MET A 89 -20.22 1.54 -14.40
N SER A 90 -20.86 2.49 -15.08
CA SER A 90 -21.94 3.30 -14.52
C SER A 90 -23.15 2.47 -14.07
N GLU A 91 -23.37 1.28 -14.63
CA GLU A 91 -24.38 0.33 -14.16
C GLU A 91 -24.12 -0.13 -12.71
N TYR A 92 -22.85 -0.19 -12.28
CA TYR A 92 -22.43 -0.76 -10.99
C TYR A 92 -22.02 0.29 -9.98
N THR A 93 -21.48 1.42 -10.43
CA THR A 93 -20.96 2.47 -9.53
C THR A 93 -21.14 3.86 -10.11
N MET A 94 -21.31 4.86 -9.24
CA MET A 94 -21.20 6.26 -9.62
C MET A 94 -19.77 6.81 -9.53
N ALA A 95 -18.79 6.01 -9.14
CA ALA A 95 -17.40 6.43 -8.96
C ALA A 95 -16.77 6.94 -10.26
N VAL A 96 -16.41 8.21 -10.28
CA VAL A 96 -16.01 8.94 -11.49
C VAL A 96 -14.83 8.37 -12.29
N PRO A 97 -13.82 7.68 -11.72
CA PRO A 97 -12.76 7.10 -12.53
C PRO A 97 -13.22 5.97 -13.46
N PHE A 98 -14.39 5.36 -13.20
CA PHE A 98 -14.87 4.15 -13.86
C PHE A 98 -16.11 4.39 -14.76
N GLN A 99 -16.50 5.64 -14.96
CA GLN A 99 -17.77 6.00 -15.64
C GLN A 99 -17.65 6.16 -17.16
N LYS A 100 -16.47 6.38 -17.70
CA LYS A 100 -16.32 6.72 -19.14
C LYS A 100 -15.06 6.10 -19.71
N ILE A 101 -15.23 5.33 -20.80
CA ILE A 101 -14.12 4.78 -21.56
C ILE A 101 -13.19 5.89 -22.03
N GLY A 102 -11.89 5.66 -21.91
CA GLY A 102 -10.83 6.62 -22.25
C GLY A 102 -10.59 7.72 -21.22
N LYS A 103 -11.37 7.76 -20.14
CA LYS A 103 -11.14 8.72 -19.04
C LYS A 103 -9.81 8.41 -18.37
N LYS A 104 -8.96 9.44 -18.26
CA LYS A 104 -7.67 9.38 -17.56
C LYS A 104 -7.81 10.05 -16.19
N THR A 105 -7.32 9.36 -15.17
CA THR A 105 -7.23 9.85 -13.79
C THR A 105 -5.79 9.72 -13.32
N ASP A 106 -5.20 10.79 -12.82
CA ASP A 106 -3.82 10.73 -12.30
C ASP A 106 -3.75 9.83 -11.08
N VAL A 107 -2.65 9.07 -10.99
CA VAL A 107 -2.40 8.18 -9.86
C VAL A 107 -1.01 8.37 -9.27
N ALA A 108 -0.90 8.09 -7.98
CA ALA A 108 0.34 7.79 -7.29
C ALA A 108 0.28 6.35 -6.79
N VAL A 109 1.37 5.61 -6.98
CA VAL A 109 1.47 4.23 -6.49
C VAL A 109 2.61 4.12 -5.50
N ARG A 110 2.38 3.38 -4.41
CA ARG A 110 3.45 2.99 -3.50
C ARG A 110 3.52 1.47 -3.38
N PHE A 111 4.70 0.94 -3.69
CA PHE A 111 5.08 -0.45 -3.45
C PHE A 111 5.96 -0.56 -2.21
N SER A 112 5.92 -1.70 -1.50
CA SER A 112 6.70 -1.89 -0.28
C SER A 112 6.83 -3.36 0.09
N THR A 113 7.80 -3.71 0.94
CA THR A 113 7.71 -4.89 1.81
C THR A 113 6.69 -4.63 2.93
N VAL A 114 6.42 -5.58 3.82
CA VAL A 114 5.40 -5.43 4.88
C VAL A 114 6.02 -5.41 6.27
N ALA A 115 6.72 -6.49 6.66
CA ALA A 115 7.16 -6.70 8.04
C ALA A 115 8.51 -6.08 8.39
N HIS A 116 9.25 -5.60 7.40
CA HIS A 116 10.63 -5.18 7.58
C HIS A 116 10.77 -3.66 7.73
N GLY A 117 11.82 -3.22 8.46
CA GLY A 117 12.16 -1.81 8.65
C GLY A 117 12.66 -1.13 7.37
N LYS A 118 12.75 0.20 7.39
CA LYS A 118 13.08 1.04 6.22
C LYS A 118 14.43 0.70 5.56
N GLY A 119 15.42 0.22 6.33
CA GLY A 119 16.75 -0.17 5.84
C GLY A 119 16.87 -1.59 5.31
N SER A 120 15.80 -2.38 5.32
CA SER A 120 15.83 -3.80 4.93
C SER A 120 15.98 -4.01 3.42
N ALA A 121 16.27 -5.25 3.04
CA ALA A 121 16.36 -5.66 1.64
C ALA A 121 14.98 -5.86 1.01
N GLU A 122 14.82 -5.40 -0.23
CA GLU A 122 13.57 -5.57 -0.99
C GLU A 122 13.40 -7.00 -1.55
N THR A 123 14.42 -7.84 -1.47
CA THR A 123 14.39 -9.26 -1.85
C THR A 123 14.03 -10.19 -0.68
N ALA A 124 13.69 -9.65 0.49
CA ALA A 124 13.19 -10.46 1.60
C ALA A 124 11.88 -11.19 1.21
N ARG A 125 11.70 -12.42 1.72
CA ARG A 125 10.43 -13.14 1.62
C ARG A 125 9.40 -12.46 2.50
N ASP A 126 8.48 -11.77 1.86
CA ASP A 126 7.48 -10.94 2.55
C ASP A 126 6.31 -10.66 1.57
N PRO A 127 5.07 -10.45 2.01
CA PRO A 127 4.07 -9.82 1.16
C PRO A 127 4.56 -8.48 0.65
N ARG A 128 4.07 -8.05 -0.50
CA ARG A 128 4.35 -6.70 -1.00
C ARG A 128 3.09 -5.85 -0.92
N GLY A 129 3.24 -4.66 -0.33
CA GLY A 129 2.21 -3.64 -0.41
C GLY A 129 2.06 -3.14 -1.85
N PHE A 130 0.84 -2.96 -2.27
CA PHE A 130 0.43 -2.41 -3.55
C PHE A 130 -0.69 -1.41 -3.29
N ALA A 131 -0.33 -0.13 -3.17
CA ALA A 131 -1.27 0.93 -2.83
C ALA A 131 -1.33 1.97 -3.95
N VAL A 132 -2.54 2.25 -4.44
CA VAL A 132 -2.82 3.17 -5.54
C VAL A 132 -3.73 4.28 -5.03
N LYS A 133 -3.30 5.53 -5.16
CA LYS A 133 -4.10 6.73 -4.92
C LYS A 133 -4.54 7.31 -6.26
N PHE A 134 -5.83 7.47 -6.45
CA PHE A 134 -6.44 8.17 -7.56
C PHE A 134 -6.74 9.61 -7.14
N TYR A 135 -6.28 10.58 -7.91
CA TYR A 135 -6.61 12.00 -7.73
C TYR A 135 -7.79 12.36 -8.63
N THR A 136 -8.99 12.19 -8.12
CA THR A 136 -10.20 12.42 -8.89
C THR A 136 -10.76 13.83 -8.73
N GLU A 137 -11.71 14.22 -9.56
CA GLU A 137 -12.46 15.45 -9.43
C GLU A 137 -13.46 15.46 -8.25
N GLU A 138 -13.72 14.29 -7.65
CA GLU A 138 -14.61 14.12 -6.48
C GLU A 138 -13.85 13.72 -5.21
N GLY A 139 -12.53 13.93 -5.19
CA GLY A 139 -11.67 13.64 -4.05
C GLY A 139 -10.62 12.57 -4.34
N ASN A 140 -9.82 12.26 -3.34
CA ASN A 140 -8.85 11.17 -3.42
C ASN A 140 -9.54 9.83 -3.17
N TYR A 141 -9.23 8.85 -4.00
CA TYR A 141 -9.64 7.47 -3.81
C TYR A 141 -8.43 6.56 -3.72
N ASP A 142 -8.36 5.72 -2.68
CA ASP A 142 -7.21 4.84 -2.46
C ASP A 142 -7.61 3.35 -2.49
N ILE A 143 -6.96 2.57 -3.36
CA ILE A 143 -7.00 1.10 -3.32
C ILE A 143 -5.71 0.65 -2.62
N VAL A 144 -5.82 0.23 -1.36
CA VAL A 144 -4.67 -0.14 -0.52
C VAL A 144 -4.67 -1.64 -0.28
N GLY A 145 -3.85 -2.35 -1.01
CA GLY A 145 -3.79 -3.80 -1.01
C GLY A 145 -2.38 -4.39 -1.00
N ASN A 146 -2.29 -5.66 -1.38
CA ASN A 146 -1.05 -6.42 -1.46
C ASN A 146 -0.94 -7.12 -2.83
N HIS A 147 0.27 -7.63 -3.14
CA HIS A 147 0.46 -8.44 -4.35
C HIS A 147 -0.18 -9.83 -4.24
N LEU A 148 -0.28 -10.40 -3.03
CA LEU A 148 -1.03 -11.62 -2.77
C LEU A 148 -2.50 -11.27 -2.47
N PRO A 149 -3.47 -12.07 -2.97
CA PRO A 149 -4.90 -11.70 -2.96
C PRO A 149 -5.62 -11.94 -1.65
N ILE A 150 -4.91 -12.38 -0.62
CA ILE A 150 -5.44 -12.76 0.70
C ILE A 150 -4.52 -12.29 1.82
N PHE A 151 -4.97 -12.42 3.08
CA PHE A 151 -4.21 -12.08 4.26
C PHE A 151 -4.07 -13.26 5.24
N PHE A 152 -3.31 -13.09 6.33
CA PHE A 152 -3.02 -14.14 7.32
C PHE A 152 -4.13 -14.36 8.34
N ILE A 153 -4.86 -13.32 8.65
CA ILE A 153 -5.87 -13.26 9.70
C ILE A 153 -7.11 -12.54 9.17
N ARG A 154 -8.28 -12.85 9.71
CA ARG A 154 -9.58 -12.36 9.23
C ARG A 154 -10.25 -11.34 10.13
N ASP A 155 -9.63 -10.96 11.24
CA ASP A 155 -10.17 -10.03 12.21
C ASP A 155 -9.06 -9.06 12.64
N ALA A 156 -9.35 -7.75 12.57
CA ALA A 156 -8.38 -6.70 12.86
C ALA A 156 -7.86 -6.72 14.29
N ILE A 157 -8.61 -7.30 15.24
CA ILE A 157 -8.16 -7.43 16.63
C ILE A 157 -6.87 -8.26 16.76
N LYS A 158 -6.62 -9.20 15.83
CA LYS A 158 -5.40 -10.02 15.79
C LYS A 158 -4.23 -9.34 15.09
N PHE A 159 -4.45 -8.20 14.43
CA PHE A 159 -3.41 -7.59 13.59
C PHE A 159 -2.16 -7.16 14.36
N PRO A 160 -2.26 -6.46 15.53
CA PRO A 160 -1.08 -6.11 16.30
C PRO A 160 -0.27 -7.33 16.74
N ASP A 161 -0.95 -8.38 17.22
CA ASP A 161 -0.30 -9.63 17.69
C ASP A 161 0.41 -10.32 16.54
N PHE A 162 -0.26 -10.48 15.39
CA PHE A 162 0.37 -11.05 14.19
C PHE A 162 1.61 -10.26 13.79
N ILE A 163 1.55 -8.94 13.70
CA ILE A 163 2.68 -8.10 13.32
C ILE A 163 3.83 -8.20 14.34
N HIS A 164 3.53 -8.28 15.63
CA HIS A 164 4.55 -8.50 16.66
C HIS A 164 5.33 -9.80 16.45
N THR A 165 4.73 -10.84 15.86
CA THR A 165 5.42 -12.12 15.63
C THR A 165 6.40 -12.07 14.46
N VAL A 166 6.09 -11.31 13.41
CA VAL A 166 6.93 -11.20 12.20
C VAL A 166 7.95 -10.06 12.26
N LYS A 167 7.81 -9.14 13.21
CA LYS A 167 8.79 -8.10 13.52
C LYS A 167 9.92 -8.61 14.41
N PRO A 168 11.04 -7.86 14.50
CA PRO A 168 12.10 -8.16 15.46
C PRO A 168 11.57 -8.33 16.89
N SER A 169 12.09 -9.32 17.60
CA SER A 169 11.77 -9.57 19.01
C SER A 169 12.11 -8.33 19.86
N PRO A 170 11.27 -7.94 20.82
CA PRO A 170 11.58 -6.82 21.71
C PRO A 170 12.78 -7.08 22.65
N VAL A 171 13.23 -8.34 22.75
CA VAL A 171 14.37 -8.72 23.59
C VAL A 171 15.66 -8.78 22.77
N THR A 172 15.63 -9.42 21.60
CA THR A 172 16.86 -9.70 20.80
C THR A 172 17.05 -8.73 19.65
N ASN A 173 16.03 -7.96 19.31
CA ASN A 173 15.94 -7.11 18.11
C ASN A 173 16.23 -7.87 16.80
N LYS A 174 15.90 -9.17 16.76
CA LYS A 174 16.01 -10.02 15.58
C LYS A 174 14.67 -10.65 15.23
N GLN A 175 14.40 -10.84 13.94
CA GLN A 175 13.31 -11.70 13.50
C GLN A 175 13.62 -13.15 13.89
N ASP A 176 12.58 -13.90 14.25
CA ASP A 176 12.73 -15.25 14.79
C ASP A 176 11.59 -16.15 14.30
N PRO A 177 11.90 -17.22 13.54
CA PRO A 177 10.91 -18.21 13.10
C PRO A 177 10.10 -18.83 14.23
N ASN A 178 10.67 -18.98 15.43
CA ASN A 178 9.93 -19.47 16.58
C ASN A 178 8.69 -18.64 16.88
N ARG A 179 8.73 -17.32 16.70
CA ARG A 179 7.63 -16.40 17.02
C ARG A 179 6.49 -16.49 16.01
N TYR A 180 6.79 -16.40 14.72
CA TYR A 180 5.72 -16.40 13.72
C TYR A 180 5.12 -17.80 13.48
N PHE A 181 5.90 -18.88 13.60
CA PHE A 181 5.33 -20.22 13.53
C PHE A 181 4.54 -20.58 14.78
N ASP A 182 4.92 -20.09 15.96
CA ASP A 182 4.09 -20.25 17.16
C ASP A 182 2.68 -19.69 16.93
N PHE A 183 2.59 -18.44 16.49
CA PHE A 183 1.33 -17.78 16.17
C PHE A 183 0.54 -18.51 15.08
N TRP A 184 1.20 -18.87 13.96
CA TRP A 184 0.52 -19.54 12.85
C TRP A 184 0.06 -20.96 13.23
N SER A 185 0.80 -21.64 14.08
CA SER A 185 0.40 -22.98 14.59
C SER A 185 -0.94 -22.97 15.35
N LEU A 186 -1.31 -21.81 15.91
CA LEU A 186 -2.55 -21.56 16.65
C LEU A 186 -3.59 -20.79 15.82
N SER A 187 -3.25 -20.42 14.59
CA SER A 187 -4.09 -19.64 13.68
C SER A 187 -4.29 -20.38 12.34
N PRO A 188 -5.16 -21.40 12.29
CA PRO A 188 -5.36 -22.22 11.09
C PRO A 188 -5.81 -21.42 9.86
N GLU A 189 -6.43 -20.26 10.03
CA GLU A 189 -6.77 -19.32 8.95
C GLU A 189 -5.56 -18.83 8.17
N ALA A 190 -4.37 -18.80 8.77
CA ALA A 190 -3.14 -18.37 8.12
C ALA A 190 -2.61 -19.38 7.09
N THR A 191 -3.06 -20.64 7.10
CA THR A 191 -2.52 -21.72 6.27
C THR A 191 -2.47 -21.35 4.79
N HIS A 192 -3.52 -20.74 4.25
CA HIS A 192 -3.57 -20.37 2.83
C HIS A 192 -2.53 -19.29 2.49
N MET A 193 -2.44 -18.23 3.31
CA MET A 193 -1.48 -17.15 3.06
C MET A 193 -0.02 -17.63 3.26
N VAL A 194 0.24 -18.44 4.29
CA VAL A 194 1.57 -19.06 4.53
C VAL A 194 1.97 -19.92 3.33
N THR A 195 1.05 -20.75 2.80
CA THR A 195 1.32 -21.56 1.61
C THR A 195 1.73 -20.69 0.42
N ARG A 196 1.01 -19.58 0.14
CA ARG A 196 1.37 -18.66 -0.95
C ARG A 196 2.68 -17.94 -0.71
N LEU A 197 2.91 -17.46 0.52
CA LEU A 197 4.10 -16.69 0.87
C LEU A 197 5.40 -17.51 0.74
N PHE A 198 5.34 -18.82 1.03
CA PHE A 198 6.51 -19.68 0.96
C PHE A 198 6.77 -20.27 -0.43
N THR A 199 5.88 -20.04 -1.41
CA THR A 199 6.24 -20.22 -2.83
C THR A 199 7.18 -19.09 -3.31
N ASP A 200 7.61 -19.16 -4.56
CA ASP A 200 8.43 -18.09 -5.17
C ASP A 200 7.66 -16.76 -5.26
N LEU A 201 6.33 -16.75 -5.22
CA LEU A 201 5.51 -15.54 -5.12
C LEU A 201 5.89 -14.64 -3.95
N GLY A 202 6.45 -15.20 -2.87
CA GLY A 202 6.91 -14.43 -1.72
C GLY A 202 8.12 -13.54 -1.99
N ILE A 203 8.82 -13.73 -3.13
CA ILE A 203 10.00 -12.93 -3.52
C ILE A 203 9.84 -12.45 -4.97
N PRO A 204 8.98 -11.45 -5.25
CA PRO A 204 8.89 -10.88 -6.59
C PRO A 204 10.24 -10.33 -7.07
N LYS A 205 10.56 -10.52 -8.33
CA LYS A 205 11.81 -10.06 -8.95
C LYS A 205 11.95 -8.53 -8.95
N GLY A 206 10.84 -7.83 -8.94
CA GLY A 206 10.74 -6.38 -8.88
C GLY A 206 9.28 -5.97 -8.80
N TYR A 207 9.01 -4.73 -8.41
CA TYR A 207 7.64 -4.24 -8.23
C TYR A 207 6.81 -4.27 -9.51
N GLN A 208 7.42 -4.08 -10.67
CA GLN A 208 6.74 -4.14 -11.97
C GLN A 208 6.35 -5.56 -12.40
N TYR A 209 6.91 -6.58 -11.78
CA TYR A 209 6.69 -8.00 -12.13
C TYR A 209 5.75 -8.74 -11.17
N MET A 210 4.92 -8.03 -10.43
CA MET A 210 3.93 -8.62 -9.54
C MET A 210 2.52 -8.11 -9.82
N ASP A 211 1.54 -8.97 -9.61
CA ASP A 211 0.13 -8.59 -9.58
C ASP A 211 -0.18 -7.79 -8.29
N GLY A 212 -1.37 -7.23 -8.19
CA GLY A 212 -1.87 -6.57 -7.00
C GLY A 212 -3.34 -6.94 -6.73
N SER A 213 -3.77 -6.81 -5.49
CA SER A 213 -5.14 -7.09 -5.07
C SER A 213 -5.59 -6.12 -3.98
N SER A 214 -6.89 -5.79 -3.95
CA SER A 214 -7.47 -5.09 -2.81
C SER A 214 -7.44 -5.93 -1.52
N VAL A 215 -7.28 -7.25 -1.61
CA VAL A 215 -7.41 -8.23 -0.53
C VAL A 215 -8.86 -8.32 -0.02
N HIS A 216 -9.43 -7.19 0.40
CA HIS A 216 -10.77 -7.04 0.94
C HIS A 216 -11.83 -6.89 -0.15
N GLY A 217 -13.05 -7.31 0.17
CA GLY A 217 -14.24 -6.92 -0.55
C GLY A 217 -14.63 -5.48 -0.21
N PHE A 218 -15.03 -4.71 -1.21
CA PHE A 218 -15.65 -3.38 -1.10
C PHE A 218 -17.07 -3.46 -1.65
N LYS A 219 -17.80 -2.34 -1.57
CA LYS A 219 -19.09 -2.17 -2.23
C LYS A 219 -19.00 -1.08 -3.28
N TRP A 220 -19.60 -1.33 -4.43
CA TRP A 220 -19.93 -0.31 -5.41
C TRP A 220 -21.41 0.02 -5.32
N VAL A 221 -21.71 1.30 -5.49
CA VAL A 221 -23.07 1.85 -5.44
C VAL A 221 -23.29 2.68 -6.70
N ASN A 222 -24.31 2.36 -7.45
CA ASN A 222 -24.68 3.14 -8.64
C ASN A 222 -25.61 4.33 -8.30
N LYS A 223 -25.97 5.10 -9.31
CA LYS A 223 -26.82 6.30 -9.12
C LYS A 223 -28.23 5.99 -8.61
N GLU A 224 -28.71 4.79 -8.84
CA GLU A 224 -30.00 4.29 -8.35
C GLU A 224 -29.93 3.72 -6.93
N GLY A 225 -28.73 3.74 -6.31
CA GLY A 225 -28.50 3.17 -4.97
C GLY A 225 -28.36 1.65 -4.96
N LYS A 226 -28.22 1.00 -6.12
CA LYS A 226 -28.01 -0.44 -6.20
C LYS A 226 -26.59 -0.80 -5.78
N VAL A 227 -26.46 -1.80 -4.91
CA VAL A 227 -25.19 -2.23 -4.31
C VAL A 227 -24.70 -3.54 -4.93
N VAL A 228 -23.40 -3.64 -5.16
CA VAL A 228 -22.68 -4.90 -5.46
C VAL A 228 -21.41 -4.96 -4.63
N TYR A 229 -21.04 -6.16 -4.16
CA TYR A 229 -19.73 -6.40 -3.55
C TYR A 229 -18.70 -6.69 -4.62
N LEU A 230 -17.46 -6.22 -4.42
CA LEU A 230 -16.40 -6.44 -5.38
C LEU A 230 -15.04 -6.63 -4.72
N LYS A 231 -14.13 -7.29 -5.45
CA LYS A 231 -12.68 -7.27 -5.21
C LYS A 231 -11.97 -6.73 -6.44
N TYR A 232 -10.89 -5.99 -6.22
CA TYR A 232 -10.01 -5.48 -7.28
C TYR A 232 -8.80 -6.38 -7.45
N THR A 233 -8.39 -6.57 -8.70
CA THR A 233 -7.16 -7.27 -9.07
C THR A 233 -6.40 -6.50 -10.15
N TRP A 234 -5.16 -6.16 -9.86
CA TRP A 234 -4.20 -5.59 -10.81
C TRP A 234 -3.39 -6.72 -11.42
N LYS A 235 -3.45 -6.91 -12.74
CA LYS A 235 -2.63 -7.88 -13.47
C LYS A 235 -1.49 -7.15 -14.18
N THR A 236 -0.24 -7.48 -13.82
CA THR A 236 0.94 -6.89 -14.46
C THR A 236 1.02 -7.28 -15.93
N LYS A 237 1.26 -6.29 -16.79
CA LYS A 237 1.46 -6.55 -18.24
C LYS A 237 2.90 -6.94 -18.57
N GLN A 238 3.83 -6.84 -17.62
CA GLN A 238 5.22 -7.25 -17.74
C GLN A 238 5.42 -8.75 -17.49
N GLY A 239 4.35 -9.47 -17.11
CA GLY A 239 4.39 -10.86 -16.65
C GLY A 239 4.90 -10.99 -15.22
N VAL A 240 4.35 -11.94 -14.48
CA VAL A 240 4.79 -12.25 -13.12
C VAL A 240 6.14 -12.94 -13.16
N GLN A 241 7.13 -12.41 -12.41
CA GLN A 241 8.46 -12.97 -12.28
C GLN A 241 8.89 -12.93 -10.83
N ASN A 242 9.46 -14.02 -10.34
CA ASN A 242 9.89 -14.19 -8.96
C ASN A 242 11.35 -14.62 -8.91
N LEU A 243 11.96 -14.50 -7.73
CA LEU A 243 13.32 -14.93 -7.45
C LEU A 243 13.31 -16.20 -6.59
N THR A 244 14.25 -17.08 -6.85
CA THR A 244 14.61 -18.13 -5.91
C THR A 244 15.35 -17.53 -4.70
N PRO A 245 15.41 -18.22 -3.55
CA PRO A 245 16.18 -17.75 -2.38
C PRO A 245 17.65 -17.49 -2.69
N ALA A 246 18.26 -18.28 -3.56
CA ALA A 246 19.65 -18.11 -3.96
C ALA A 246 19.89 -16.83 -4.77
N GLU A 247 19.02 -16.55 -5.75
CA GLU A 247 19.03 -15.30 -6.52
C GLU A 247 18.77 -14.09 -5.62
N ALA A 248 17.79 -14.19 -4.72
CA ALA A 248 17.46 -13.14 -3.75
C ALA A 248 18.67 -12.80 -2.87
N SER A 249 19.36 -13.81 -2.34
CA SER A 249 20.56 -13.63 -1.53
C SER A 249 21.71 -13.00 -2.32
N ALA A 250 21.93 -13.42 -3.56
CA ALA A 250 22.96 -12.86 -4.43
C ALA A 250 22.70 -11.39 -4.79
N ILE A 251 21.43 -11.02 -5.02
CA ILE A 251 21.01 -9.64 -5.27
C ILE A 251 21.16 -8.80 -4.00
N GLN A 252 20.66 -9.29 -2.88
CA GLN A 252 20.71 -8.58 -1.59
C GLN A 252 22.15 -8.22 -1.18
N ALA A 253 23.09 -9.12 -1.41
CA ALA A 253 24.50 -8.87 -1.11
C ALA A 253 25.12 -7.70 -1.89
N LYS A 254 24.52 -7.34 -3.04
CA LYS A 254 25.00 -6.26 -3.91
C LYS A 254 24.14 -5.01 -3.82
N ASN A 255 22.82 -5.16 -3.67
CA ASN A 255 21.86 -4.05 -3.76
C ASN A 255 20.57 -4.37 -2.99
N VAL A 256 20.48 -3.85 -1.77
CA VAL A 256 19.28 -3.99 -0.94
C VAL A 256 18.05 -3.24 -1.51
N GLY A 257 18.28 -2.25 -2.37
CA GLY A 257 17.25 -1.42 -3.05
C GLY A 257 16.95 -1.84 -4.48
N HIS A 258 17.16 -3.11 -4.80
CA HIS A 258 17.05 -3.65 -6.17
C HIS A 258 15.72 -3.35 -6.87
N ALA A 259 14.60 -3.58 -6.21
CA ALA A 259 13.28 -3.40 -6.83
C ALA A 259 12.95 -1.93 -7.06
N THR A 260 13.33 -1.05 -6.13
CA THR A 260 13.25 0.42 -6.28
C THR A 260 14.07 0.89 -7.48
N GLU A 261 15.32 0.44 -7.59
CA GLU A 261 16.20 0.81 -8.69
C GLU A 261 15.69 0.30 -10.04
N SER A 262 15.20 -0.94 -10.08
CA SER A 262 14.64 -1.55 -11.29
C SER A 262 13.44 -0.77 -11.82
N LEU A 263 12.45 -0.47 -10.95
CA LEU A 263 11.29 0.32 -11.33
C LEU A 263 11.68 1.73 -11.83
N ARG A 264 12.60 2.39 -11.13
CA ARG A 264 13.08 3.71 -11.48
C ARG A 264 13.74 3.72 -12.86
N LYS A 265 14.65 2.77 -13.12
CA LYS A 265 15.35 2.64 -14.41
C LYS A 265 14.40 2.37 -15.59
N ASP A 266 13.38 1.53 -15.39
CA ASP A 266 12.40 1.26 -16.44
C ASP A 266 11.62 2.53 -16.82
N ILE A 267 11.20 3.34 -15.83
CA ILE A 267 10.50 4.61 -16.07
C ILE A 267 11.43 5.62 -16.77
N GLU A 268 12.70 5.74 -16.33
CA GLU A 268 13.70 6.61 -16.95
C GLU A 268 13.98 6.21 -18.40
N ALA A 269 14.02 4.91 -18.67
CA ALA A 269 14.16 4.35 -20.03
C ALA A 269 12.88 4.41 -20.86
N LYS A 270 11.79 5.03 -20.35
CA LYS A 270 10.47 5.11 -20.98
C LYS A 270 9.81 3.75 -21.26
N LYS A 271 10.20 2.71 -20.55
CA LYS A 271 9.56 1.39 -20.54
C LYS A 271 8.42 1.36 -19.53
N PHE A 272 7.51 2.27 -19.62
CA PHE A 272 6.48 2.54 -18.63
C PHE A 272 5.74 1.28 -18.16
N PRO A 273 5.91 0.83 -16.89
CA PRO A 273 5.21 -0.33 -16.38
C PRO A 273 3.70 -0.12 -16.35
N GLN A 274 2.96 -1.18 -16.66
CA GLN A 274 1.51 -1.15 -16.77
C GLN A 274 0.85 -2.32 -16.03
N TRP A 275 -0.35 -2.06 -15.50
CA TRP A 275 -1.23 -3.08 -14.92
C TRP A 275 -2.65 -2.89 -15.41
N ASP A 276 -3.28 -3.97 -15.83
CA ASP A 276 -4.71 -4.00 -16.11
C ASP A 276 -5.48 -4.18 -14.80
N LEU A 277 -6.48 -3.33 -14.56
CA LEU A 277 -7.38 -3.43 -13.41
C LEU A 277 -8.60 -4.25 -13.77
N TYR A 278 -8.87 -5.25 -12.94
CA TYR A 278 -10.04 -6.11 -13.02
C TYR A 278 -10.86 -6.02 -11.75
N VAL A 279 -12.16 -6.30 -11.87
CA VAL A 279 -13.09 -6.48 -10.76
C VAL A 279 -13.80 -7.82 -10.87
N GLN A 280 -14.19 -8.36 -9.72
CA GLN A 280 -15.10 -9.51 -9.56
C GLN A 280 -16.28 -9.04 -8.75
N PHE A 281 -17.49 -9.53 -9.04
CA PHE A 281 -18.71 -9.10 -8.34
C PHE A 281 -19.40 -10.26 -7.62
N ILE A 282 -20.00 -9.96 -6.45
CA ILE A 282 -20.97 -10.77 -5.74
C ILE A 282 -22.17 -9.88 -5.40
N LYS A 283 -23.38 -10.35 -5.66
CA LYS A 283 -24.60 -9.62 -5.26
C LYS A 283 -24.85 -9.80 -3.76
N PRO A 284 -25.49 -8.83 -3.09
CA PRO A 284 -25.81 -8.92 -1.66
C PRO A 284 -26.57 -10.19 -1.29
N GLU A 285 -27.53 -10.60 -2.10
CA GLU A 285 -28.33 -11.80 -1.89
C GLU A 285 -27.52 -13.12 -1.97
N ASP A 286 -26.37 -13.09 -2.63
CA ASP A 286 -25.53 -14.27 -2.85
C ASP A 286 -24.47 -14.46 -1.74
N LEU A 287 -24.27 -13.50 -0.82
CA LEU A 287 -23.20 -13.57 0.20
C LEU A 287 -23.24 -14.85 1.04
N ASN A 288 -24.43 -15.37 1.33
CA ASN A 288 -24.61 -16.58 2.14
C ASN A 288 -24.60 -17.90 1.34
N SER A 289 -24.46 -17.84 0.01
CA SER A 289 -24.54 -19.02 -0.88
C SER A 289 -23.27 -19.86 -0.95
N PHE A 290 -22.18 -19.43 -0.30
CA PHE A 290 -20.85 -20.08 -0.35
C PHE A 290 -20.62 -20.97 0.87
N ASP A 291 -19.69 -21.92 0.75
CA ASP A 291 -19.18 -22.75 1.85
C ASP A 291 -18.17 -22.00 2.75
N PHE A 292 -17.85 -20.77 2.40
CA PHE A 292 -17.06 -19.81 3.19
C PHE A 292 -17.72 -18.43 3.18
N TRP A 293 -17.35 -17.56 4.11
CA TRP A 293 -17.79 -16.17 4.13
C TRP A 293 -16.99 -15.35 3.10
N PRO A 294 -17.63 -14.76 2.08
CA PRO A 294 -16.90 -14.06 1.00
C PRO A 294 -16.13 -12.82 1.44
N LEU A 295 -16.51 -12.21 2.57
CA LEU A 295 -15.82 -11.08 3.17
C LEU A 295 -14.77 -11.50 4.21
N ASP A 296 -14.37 -12.77 4.24
CA ASP A 296 -13.19 -13.28 4.92
C ASP A 296 -11.97 -13.03 4.03
N ASP A 297 -11.07 -12.15 4.43
CA ASP A 297 -9.89 -11.74 3.67
C ASP A 297 -8.79 -12.82 3.58
N THR A 298 -8.94 -13.94 4.27
CA THR A 298 -8.12 -15.15 4.07
C THR A 298 -8.58 -15.99 2.86
N LYS A 299 -9.67 -15.57 2.19
CA LYS A 299 -10.27 -16.24 1.03
C LYS A 299 -10.16 -15.38 -0.22
N HIS A 300 -9.90 -16.02 -1.34
CA HIS A 300 -10.05 -15.39 -2.63
C HIS A 300 -11.34 -15.85 -3.34
N TRP A 301 -11.81 -15.07 -4.29
CA TRP A 301 -12.97 -15.43 -5.10
C TRP A 301 -12.49 -16.12 -6.37
N SER A 302 -12.92 -17.36 -6.57
CA SER A 302 -12.51 -18.17 -7.72
C SER A 302 -12.88 -17.48 -9.05
N GLU A 303 -11.90 -17.30 -9.94
CA GLU A 303 -12.11 -16.70 -11.27
C GLU A 303 -13.07 -17.54 -12.14
N LYS A 304 -13.22 -18.84 -11.85
CA LYS A 304 -14.19 -19.71 -12.53
C LYS A 304 -15.64 -19.40 -12.16
N LYS A 305 -15.89 -19.02 -10.88
CA LYS A 305 -17.23 -18.65 -10.39
C LYS A 305 -17.53 -17.16 -10.57
N PHE A 306 -16.51 -16.33 -10.42
CA PHE A 306 -16.56 -14.87 -10.51
C PHE A 306 -15.54 -14.41 -11.54
N PRO A 307 -15.92 -14.30 -12.82
CA PRO A 307 -15.00 -13.89 -13.88
C PRO A 307 -14.40 -12.52 -13.61
N LEU A 308 -13.15 -12.36 -13.98
CA LEU A 308 -12.47 -11.07 -13.97
C LEU A 308 -13.00 -10.19 -15.10
N ILE A 309 -13.49 -9.01 -14.77
CA ILE A 309 -13.96 -7.98 -15.70
C ILE A 309 -12.92 -6.88 -15.75
N LYS A 310 -12.28 -6.69 -16.92
CA LYS A 310 -11.31 -5.61 -17.11
C LYS A 310 -12.02 -4.27 -17.16
N ILE A 311 -11.54 -3.30 -16.35
CA ILE A 311 -12.14 -1.96 -16.26
C ILE A 311 -11.19 -0.83 -16.66
N GLY A 312 -9.89 -1.09 -16.75
CA GLY A 312 -8.93 -0.08 -17.17
C GLY A 312 -7.49 -0.54 -17.07
N THR A 313 -6.57 0.38 -17.39
CA THR A 313 -5.13 0.14 -17.34
C THR A 313 -4.44 1.29 -16.61
N MET A 314 -3.58 0.97 -15.66
CA MET A 314 -2.68 1.93 -15.01
C MET A 314 -1.33 1.92 -15.72
N THR A 315 -0.78 3.10 -16.01
CA THR A 315 0.56 3.30 -16.57
C THR A 315 1.37 4.19 -15.64
N LEU A 316 2.55 3.75 -15.23
CA LEU A 316 3.48 4.54 -14.42
C LEU A 316 4.55 5.14 -15.33
N ASN A 317 4.58 6.47 -15.46
CA ASN A 317 5.42 7.19 -16.42
C ASN A 317 6.28 8.31 -15.81
N ARG A 318 6.25 8.47 -14.46
CA ARG A 318 7.02 9.49 -13.77
C ARG A 318 7.60 8.95 -12.45
N ASN A 319 8.90 9.11 -12.29
CA ASN A 319 9.58 8.92 -11.00
C ASN A 319 9.32 10.10 -10.05
N PRO A 320 9.42 9.91 -8.72
CA PRO A 320 9.40 11.02 -7.79
C PRO A 320 10.57 11.98 -8.05
N VAL A 321 10.29 13.28 -7.94
CA VAL A 321 11.30 14.34 -8.00
C VAL A 321 12.01 14.47 -6.65
N ASN A 322 11.25 14.41 -5.56
CA ASN A 322 11.75 14.36 -4.20
C ASN A 322 11.12 13.17 -3.48
N PHE A 323 11.96 12.23 -3.05
CA PHE A 323 11.48 11.00 -2.43
C PHE A 323 10.77 11.26 -1.09
N PHE A 324 11.27 12.20 -0.28
CA PHE A 324 10.66 12.52 1.01
C PHE A 324 9.27 13.17 0.81
N GLU A 325 9.18 14.16 -0.05
CA GLU A 325 7.92 14.88 -0.29
C GLU A 325 6.85 14.00 -0.95
N GLU A 326 7.24 13.19 -1.93
CA GLU A 326 6.28 12.50 -2.80
C GLU A 326 6.05 11.03 -2.43
N VAL A 327 6.99 10.37 -1.71
CA VAL A 327 6.89 8.96 -1.35
C VAL A 327 6.90 8.72 0.15
N GLU A 328 7.83 9.35 0.88
CA GLU A 328 7.85 9.19 2.34
C GLU A 328 6.63 9.86 2.97
N SER A 329 6.26 11.04 2.51
CA SER A 329 5.14 11.84 3.02
C SER A 329 3.77 11.42 2.49
N ILE A 330 3.69 10.50 1.50
CA ILE A 330 2.39 10.07 0.98
C ILE A 330 1.62 9.29 2.04
N ALA A 331 0.34 9.64 2.18
CA ALA A 331 -0.63 9.02 3.08
C ALA A 331 -1.72 8.34 2.25
N MET A 332 -1.77 7.02 2.28
CA MET A 332 -2.80 6.22 1.62
C MET A 332 -3.62 5.48 2.67
N ALA A 333 -4.93 5.43 2.51
CA ALA A 333 -5.84 4.79 3.46
C ALA A 333 -7.03 4.16 2.73
N PRO A 334 -7.47 2.94 3.11
CA PRO A 334 -8.68 2.34 2.53
C PRO A 334 -9.95 3.12 2.87
N GLY A 335 -9.87 4.08 3.80
CA GLY A 335 -10.95 5.01 4.11
C GLY A 335 -10.99 6.26 3.23
N ASN A 336 -10.02 6.49 2.34
CA ASN A 336 -10.12 7.51 1.29
C ASN A 336 -11.03 6.98 0.19
N LEU A 337 -12.29 7.31 0.27
CA LEU A 337 -13.36 6.85 -0.62
C LEU A 337 -14.01 8.03 -1.32
N ILE A 338 -14.60 7.75 -2.47
CA ILE A 338 -15.39 8.72 -3.27
C ILE A 338 -16.81 8.19 -3.44
N PRO A 339 -17.77 9.03 -3.85
CA PRO A 339 -19.13 8.58 -4.12
C PRO A 339 -19.14 7.36 -5.05
N GLY A 340 -19.96 6.38 -4.73
CA GLY A 340 -20.05 5.12 -5.48
C GLY A 340 -19.12 4.01 -5.01
N VAL A 341 -18.29 4.25 -3.99
CA VAL A 341 -17.47 3.22 -3.32
C VAL A 341 -17.70 3.28 -1.82
N GLU A 342 -18.06 2.15 -1.22
CA GLU A 342 -18.24 2.03 0.23
C GLU A 342 -17.43 0.85 0.80
N PRO A 343 -17.03 0.89 2.08
CA PRO A 343 -16.41 -0.26 2.72
C PRO A 343 -17.44 -1.36 2.94
N SER A 344 -16.97 -2.61 2.92
CA SER A 344 -17.81 -3.76 3.27
C SER A 344 -17.73 -4.09 4.77
N GLU A 345 -18.48 -5.11 5.17
CA GLU A 345 -18.52 -5.67 6.51
C GLU A 345 -17.34 -6.62 6.83
N ASP A 346 -16.30 -6.63 5.99
CA ASP A 346 -15.04 -7.33 6.24
C ASP A 346 -14.43 -6.80 7.55
N LYS A 347 -14.29 -7.67 8.56
CA LYS A 347 -13.82 -7.30 9.91
C LYS A 347 -12.40 -6.72 9.90
N MET A 348 -11.55 -7.21 9.00
CA MET A 348 -10.20 -6.69 8.86
C MET A 348 -10.20 -5.31 8.20
N LEU A 349 -11.01 -5.11 7.15
CA LEU A 349 -11.18 -3.81 6.50
C LEU A 349 -11.70 -2.76 7.48
N GLN A 350 -12.70 -3.08 8.31
CA GLN A 350 -13.28 -2.15 9.29
C GLN A 350 -12.22 -1.61 10.27
N GLY A 351 -11.32 -2.45 10.77
CA GLY A 351 -10.20 -1.99 11.60
C GLY A 351 -9.21 -1.12 10.83
N ARG A 352 -8.99 -1.39 9.55
CA ARG A 352 -8.12 -0.61 8.67
C ARG A 352 -8.65 0.80 8.41
N LEU A 353 -9.97 1.02 8.45
CA LEU A 353 -10.57 2.36 8.29
C LEU A 353 -10.11 3.34 9.39
N PHE A 354 -9.88 2.84 10.60
CA PHE A 354 -9.33 3.63 11.70
C PHE A 354 -7.80 3.72 11.63
N SER A 355 -7.11 2.57 11.54
CA SER A 355 -5.67 2.45 11.79
C SER A 355 -4.81 3.30 10.85
N TYR A 356 -5.20 3.43 9.57
CA TYR A 356 -4.40 4.19 8.59
C TYR A 356 -4.41 5.69 8.87
N PHE A 357 -5.54 6.26 9.21
CA PHE A 357 -5.63 7.67 9.56
C PHE A 357 -4.93 7.99 10.87
N ASP A 358 -5.03 7.09 11.85
CA ASP A 358 -4.39 7.25 13.15
C ASP A 358 -2.86 7.24 13.04
N THR A 359 -2.30 6.22 12.40
CA THR A 359 -0.85 6.11 12.20
C THR A 359 -0.27 7.26 11.38
N GLN A 360 -1.03 7.82 10.43
CA GLN A 360 -0.60 8.96 9.63
C GLN A 360 -0.58 10.26 10.42
N ARG A 361 -1.52 10.47 11.34
CA ARG A 361 -1.46 11.60 12.29
C ARG A 361 -0.22 11.51 13.16
N HIS A 362 0.13 10.33 13.63
CA HIS A 362 1.36 10.11 14.40
C HIS A 362 2.61 10.35 13.56
N ARG A 363 2.68 9.83 12.33
CA ARG A 363 3.87 9.84 11.48
C ARG A 363 4.11 11.19 10.80
N LEU A 364 3.07 11.85 10.32
CA LEU A 364 3.13 13.04 9.46
C LEU A 364 2.61 14.32 10.12
N GLY A 365 1.87 14.18 11.22
CA GLY A 365 1.23 15.29 11.93
C GLY A 365 -0.28 15.40 11.63
N GLY A 366 -0.96 16.20 12.48
CA GLY A 366 -2.41 16.38 12.42
C GLY A 366 -2.93 16.98 11.10
N ASN A 367 -2.07 17.64 10.36
CA ASN A 367 -2.38 18.28 9.08
C ASN A 367 -1.85 17.52 7.86
N PHE A 368 -1.66 16.21 7.94
CA PHE A 368 -1.06 15.40 6.86
C PHE A 368 -1.84 15.49 5.54
N GLN A 369 -3.14 15.78 5.57
CA GLN A 369 -3.97 15.99 4.38
C GLN A 369 -3.57 17.25 3.60
N GLN A 370 -2.90 18.23 4.25
CA GLN A 370 -2.43 19.47 3.61
C GLN A 370 -1.05 19.31 2.97
N ILE A 371 -0.34 18.21 3.19
CA ILE A 371 0.90 17.90 2.49
C ILE A 371 0.55 17.70 1.00
N LYS A 372 1.28 18.38 0.10
CA LYS A 372 0.96 18.49 -1.32
C LYS A 372 0.59 17.17 -2.00
N VAL A 373 1.34 16.09 -1.73
CA VAL A 373 1.07 14.76 -2.32
C VAL A 373 -0.22 14.12 -1.80
N ASN A 374 -0.75 14.59 -0.68
CA ASN A 374 -1.98 14.09 -0.06
C ASN A 374 -3.21 14.94 -0.37
N GLN A 375 -3.00 16.15 -0.91
CA GLN A 375 -4.10 17.04 -1.25
C GLN A 375 -4.95 16.50 -2.39
N PRO A 376 -6.27 16.59 -2.32
CA PRO A 376 -7.12 16.33 -3.48
C PRO A 376 -6.97 17.45 -4.52
N LYS A 377 -7.30 17.14 -5.77
CA LYS A 377 -7.30 18.13 -6.86
C LYS A 377 -8.48 19.09 -6.79
N ASN A 378 -9.62 18.59 -6.33
CA ASN A 378 -10.80 19.42 -6.11
C ASN A 378 -10.66 20.24 -4.83
N LYS A 379 -11.43 21.32 -4.78
CA LYS A 379 -11.49 22.22 -3.64
C LYS A 379 -12.14 21.50 -2.46
N VAL A 380 -11.48 21.54 -1.29
CA VAL A 380 -12.07 21.06 -0.06
C VAL A 380 -12.92 22.15 0.57
N VAL A 381 -14.21 21.87 0.83
CA VAL A 381 -15.16 22.76 1.48
C VAL A 381 -15.74 22.03 2.69
N ASN A 382 -15.39 22.48 3.89
CA ASN A 382 -15.89 21.92 5.14
C ASN A 382 -15.87 23.01 6.25
N TYR A 383 -16.42 22.67 7.40
CA TYR A 383 -16.49 23.58 8.56
C TYR A 383 -15.25 23.57 9.48
N ASN A 384 -14.15 22.88 9.07
CA ASN A 384 -12.92 22.77 9.87
C ASN A 384 -12.11 24.08 9.77
N SER A 385 -12.36 25.04 10.65
CA SER A 385 -11.68 26.34 10.69
C SER A 385 -10.77 26.53 11.91
N ASP A 386 -10.91 25.69 12.95
CA ASP A 386 -10.28 25.88 14.26
C ASP A 386 -9.18 24.88 14.58
N SER A 387 -8.58 24.24 13.58
CA SER A 387 -7.53 23.23 13.78
C SER A 387 -6.45 23.28 12.70
N TRP A 388 -5.39 22.54 12.92
CA TRP A 388 -4.33 22.34 11.91
C TRP A 388 -4.85 21.75 10.59
N ASN A 389 -6.01 21.09 10.64
CA ASN A 389 -6.71 20.56 9.46
C ASN A 389 -7.66 21.59 8.83
N SER A 390 -7.63 22.85 9.28
CA SER A 390 -8.46 23.84 8.65
C SER A 390 -8.09 23.96 7.17
N SER A 391 -8.98 23.51 6.32
CA SER A 391 -8.96 23.75 4.89
C SER A 391 -9.55 25.12 4.62
N ARG A 392 -8.99 26.14 5.29
CA ARG A 392 -9.54 27.48 5.27
C ARG A 392 -9.72 27.97 3.87
N ASN A 393 -10.94 27.95 3.47
CA ASN A 393 -11.39 28.45 2.22
C ASN A 393 -11.77 29.91 2.40
N SER A 394 -10.90 30.81 1.96
CA SER A 394 -11.22 32.24 1.86
C SER A 394 -12.48 32.53 1.04
N SER A 395 -13.07 31.51 0.42
CA SER A 395 -14.31 31.56 -0.34
C SER A 395 -15.53 31.03 0.40
N PHE A 396 -15.43 30.72 1.69
CA PHE A 396 -16.62 30.50 2.51
C PHE A 396 -17.41 31.81 2.58
N PRO A 397 -18.71 31.83 2.25
CA PRO A 397 -19.50 33.06 2.15
C PRO A 397 -19.53 33.86 3.45
N ASN A 398 -19.46 33.18 4.59
CA ASN A 398 -19.34 33.79 5.89
C ASN A 398 -18.29 33.03 6.73
N PRO A 399 -17.08 33.57 6.92
CA PRO A 399 -15.99 32.88 7.63
C PRO A 399 -16.24 32.73 9.15
N ASP A 400 -17.23 33.41 9.71
CA ASP A 400 -17.63 33.29 11.12
C ASP A 400 -18.48 32.05 11.39
N ILE A 401 -18.99 31.39 10.34
CA ILE A 401 -19.82 30.20 10.47
C ILE A 401 -18.96 28.95 10.27
N ASN A 402 -18.71 28.23 11.35
CA ASN A 402 -18.02 26.96 11.39
C ASN A 402 -18.94 25.80 11.85
N TYR A 403 -20.25 25.96 11.68
CA TYR A 403 -21.29 25.06 12.18
C TYR A 403 -22.47 24.92 11.19
N GLU A 404 -23.21 23.81 11.32
CA GLU A 404 -24.44 23.52 10.60
C GLU A 404 -25.44 22.84 11.56
N PRO A 405 -26.77 23.11 11.46
CA PRO A 405 -27.43 23.98 10.48
C PRO A 405 -27.19 25.47 10.75
N SER A 406 -27.18 26.27 9.68
CA SER A 406 -27.05 27.73 9.77
C SER A 406 -28.00 28.43 8.79
N ASN A 407 -28.63 29.52 9.25
CA ASN A 407 -29.47 30.40 8.38
C ASN A 407 -28.63 31.33 7.48
N HIS A 408 -27.31 31.32 7.61
CA HIS A 408 -26.41 32.29 7.00
C HIS A 408 -25.54 31.72 5.87
N ILE A 409 -25.60 30.41 5.62
CA ILE A 409 -24.76 29.77 4.60
C ILE A 409 -25.57 28.81 3.75
N PRO A 410 -25.47 28.94 2.44
CA PRO A 410 -25.87 27.91 1.51
C PRO A 410 -24.65 27.00 1.20
N VAL A 411 -24.23 26.11 2.09
CA VAL A 411 -23.43 24.94 1.70
C VAL A 411 -24.42 23.84 1.42
N ALA A 412 -24.57 23.49 0.15
CA ALA A 412 -25.57 22.51 -0.24
C ALA A 412 -25.04 21.09 -0.07
N GLU A 413 -25.75 20.28 0.71
CA GLU A 413 -25.67 18.82 0.62
C GLU A 413 -26.33 18.36 -0.68
N GLU A 414 -25.70 17.42 -1.39
CA GLU A 414 -26.28 16.83 -2.58
C GLU A 414 -26.79 15.42 -2.27
N ASN A 415 -28.10 15.23 -2.28
CA ASN A 415 -28.76 13.95 -1.96
C ASN A 415 -28.25 12.77 -2.79
N LYS A 416 -27.76 13.00 -4.01
CA LYS A 416 -27.17 11.96 -4.88
C LYS A 416 -25.94 11.28 -4.28
N TYR A 417 -25.28 11.92 -3.30
CA TYR A 417 -24.09 11.41 -2.62
C TYR A 417 -24.38 10.75 -1.27
N ARG A 418 -25.63 10.60 -0.88
CA ARG A 418 -25.98 9.84 0.33
C ARG A 418 -25.53 8.39 0.19
N ASN A 419 -25.01 7.86 1.29
CA ASN A 419 -24.68 6.44 1.38
C ASN A 419 -25.90 5.58 1.10
N ALA A 420 -25.72 4.45 0.42
CA ALA A 420 -26.81 3.55 0.08
C ALA A 420 -27.42 2.91 1.33
N SER A 421 -28.74 2.79 1.33
CA SER A 421 -29.45 1.98 2.31
C SER A 421 -29.69 0.60 1.75
N TYR A 422 -29.24 -0.43 2.47
CA TYR A 422 -29.44 -1.84 2.08
C TYR A 422 -29.64 -2.69 3.33
N SER A 423 -30.32 -3.83 3.14
CA SER A 423 -30.50 -4.79 4.23
C SER A 423 -29.23 -5.63 4.41
N SER A 424 -28.71 -5.67 5.64
CA SER A 424 -27.68 -6.67 5.98
C SER A 424 -28.25 -8.10 5.87
N ALA A 425 -27.44 -9.02 5.38
CA ALA A 425 -27.81 -10.43 5.30
C ALA A 425 -27.94 -11.10 6.68
N GLU A 426 -27.53 -10.43 7.75
CA GLU A 426 -27.55 -10.94 9.13
C GLU A 426 -28.54 -10.17 10.00
N LYS A 427 -29.08 -10.84 11.01
CA LYS A 427 -29.87 -10.19 12.05
C LYS A 427 -28.99 -9.21 12.83
N ALA A 428 -29.50 -8.02 13.09
CA ALA A 428 -28.78 -6.96 13.83
C ALA A 428 -28.71 -7.30 15.33
N ILE A 429 -27.88 -8.28 15.70
CA ILE A 429 -27.56 -8.63 17.10
C ILE A 429 -26.10 -8.33 17.37
N ILE A 430 -25.78 -7.85 18.57
CA ILE A 430 -24.40 -7.64 19.00
C ILE A 430 -23.84 -8.98 19.45
N VAL A 431 -22.76 -9.43 18.81
CA VAL A 431 -22.07 -10.69 19.17
C VAL A 431 -20.57 -10.49 19.15
N GLN A 432 -19.88 -11.25 19.99
CA GLN A 432 -18.43 -11.41 19.95
C GLN A 432 -18.12 -12.86 19.63
N SER A 433 -17.98 -13.19 18.35
CA SER A 433 -17.83 -14.56 17.87
C SER A 433 -16.94 -14.63 16.62
N PRO A 434 -16.27 -15.77 16.38
CA PRO A 434 -15.55 -16.00 15.14
C PRO A 434 -16.50 -16.02 13.93
N ILE A 435 -15.97 -15.81 12.74
CA ILE A 435 -16.68 -16.03 11.47
C ILE A 435 -17.00 -17.52 11.36
N ASN A 436 -18.23 -17.88 11.05
CA ASN A 436 -18.69 -19.27 10.99
C ASN A 436 -18.17 -19.95 9.73
N LYS A 437 -18.52 -19.90 8.65
CA LYS A 437 -18.16 -20.58 7.39
C LYS A 437 -16.70 -20.32 6.99
N THR A 438 -15.72 -20.97 7.59
CA THR A 438 -14.32 -20.58 7.40
C THR A 438 -13.52 -21.44 6.44
N ASN A 439 -13.77 -22.75 6.35
CA ASN A 439 -12.99 -23.69 5.53
C ASN A 439 -11.50 -23.31 5.39
N ASN A 440 -10.75 -23.37 6.48
CA ASN A 440 -9.37 -22.82 6.57
C ASN A 440 -8.37 -23.51 5.63
N TYR A 441 -8.66 -24.69 5.13
CA TYR A 441 -7.72 -25.54 4.42
C TYR A 441 -8.02 -25.74 2.93
N GLY A 442 -9.28 -25.64 2.54
CA GLY A 442 -9.72 -25.95 1.16
C GLY A 442 -8.94 -25.20 0.10
N GLN A 443 -8.94 -23.88 0.16
CA GLN A 443 -8.23 -23.04 -0.83
C GLN A 443 -6.70 -23.15 -0.74
N ALA A 444 -6.14 -23.44 0.44
CA ALA A 444 -4.71 -23.73 0.57
C ALA A 444 -4.33 -25.01 -0.18
N GLY A 445 -5.15 -26.06 -0.05
CA GLY A 445 -4.98 -27.33 -0.78
C GLY A 445 -5.20 -27.18 -2.28
N GLU A 446 -6.23 -26.43 -2.71
CA GLU A 446 -6.46 -26.12 -4.13
C GLU A 446 -5.25 -25.39 -4.74
N PHE A 447 -4.70 -24.41 -4.06
CA PHE A 447 -3.52 -23.70 -4.49
C PHE A 447 -2.30 -24.62 -4.56
N TYR A 448 -2.04 -25.43 -3.53
CA TYR A 448 -0.95 -26.42 -3.56
C TYR A 448 -1.05 -27.37 -4.76
N ARG A 449 -2.23 -27.91 -5.04
CA ARG A 449 -2.46 -28.82 -6.17
C ARG A 449 -2.28 -28.14 -7.54
N SER A 450 -2.49 -26.83 -7.63
CA SER A 450 -2.30 -26.07 -8.85
C SER A 450 -0.84 -25.80 -9.21
N LEU A 451 0.09 -25.99 -8.26
CA LEU A 451 1.51 -25.79 -8.45
C LEU A 451 2.13 -26.90 -9.30
N THR A 452 3.12 -26.56 -10.12
CA THR A 452 4.00 -27.53 -10.79
C THR A 452 4.84 -28.28 -9.76
N ASP A 453 5.45 -29.40 -10.16
CA ASP A 453 6.29 -30.19 -9.25
C ASP A 453 7.48 -29.37 -8.75
N THR A 454 8.12 -28.57 -9.61
CA THR A 454 9.22 -27.67 -9.23
C THR A 454 8.75 -26.62 -8.20
N GLU A 455 7.59 -25.99 -8.40
CA GLU A 455 7.06 -25.01 -7.45
C GLU A 455 6.70 -25.66 -6.10
N LYS A 456 6.21 -26.91 -6.10
CA LYS A 456 6.00 -27.67 -4.88
C LYS A 456 7.33 -27.95 -4.15
N GLU A 457 8.37 -28.32 -4.88
CA GLU A 457 9.71 -28.53 -4.31
C GLU A 457 10.25 -27.26 -3.68
N HIS A 458 10.15 -26.12 -4.35
CA HIS A 458 10.53 -24.81 -3.83
C HIS A 458 9.73 -24.46 -2.56
N LEU A 459 8.42 -24.64 -2.58
CA LEU A 459 7.54 -24.40 -1.42
C LEU A 459 7.99 -25.24 -0.21
N ILE A 460 8.20 -26.55 -0.40
CA ILE A 460 8.61 -27.45 0.68
C ILE A 460 9.99 -27.04 1.22
N ALA A 461 10.96 -26.80 0.33
CA ALA A 461 12.31 -26.39 0.72
C ALA A 461 12.30 -25.06 1.51
N ASN A 462 11.54 -24.07 1.06
CA ASN A 462 11.41 -22.78 1.73
C ASN A 462 10.76 -22.90 3.11
N LEU A 463 9.68 -23.68 3.25
CA LEU A 463 9.02 -23.92 4.54
C LEU A 463 9.95 -24.67 5.51
N VAL A 464 10.61 -25.71 5.04
CA VAL A 464 11.51 -26.51 5.86
C VAL A 464 12.73 -25.70 6.30
N GLY A 465 13.24 -24.79 5.43
CA GLY A 465 14.34 -23.90 5.76
C GLY A 465 14.07 -23.05 7.01
N ASP A 466 12.86 -22.51 7.13
CA ASP A 466 12.48 -21.72 8.31
C ASP A 466 11.95 -22.60 9.46
N LEU A 467 11.11 -23.59 9.16
CA LEU A 467 10.46 -24.41 10.18
C LEU A 467 11.45 -25.33 10.92
N SER A 468 12.57 -25.68 10.30
CA SER A 468 13.66 -26.42 10.96
C SER A 468 14.37 -25.62 12.05
N GLN A 469 14.29 -24.29 12.02
CA GLN A 469 14.84 -23.40 13.04
C GLN A 469 13.93 -23.25 14.27
N VAL A 470 12.70 -23.81 14.22
CA VAL A 470 11.74 -23.76 15.32
C VAL A 470 12.10 -24.82 16.36
N ASN A 471 12.37 -24.38 17.59
CA ASN A 471 12.81 -25.25 18.68
C ASN A 471 11.70 -26.20 19.17
N SER A 472 10.44 -25.74 19.14
CA SER A 472 9.28 -26.50 19.63
C SER A 472 8.82 -27.54 18.62
N LYS A 473 8.97 -28.82 18.96
CA LYS A 473 8.43 -29.94 18.17
C LYS A 473 6.90 -29.92 18.09
N ASP A 474 6.21 -29.39 19.10
CA ASP A 474 4.77 -29.25 19.11
C ASP A 474 4.30 -28.21 18.05
N VAL A 475 4.97 -27.08 17.96
CA VAL A 475 4.71 -26.06 16.93
C VAL A 475 4.94 -26.64 15.53
N GLN A 476 6.06 -27.37 15.32
CA GLN A 476 6.34 -28.04 14.03
C GLN A 476 5.22 -29.04 13.67
N LYS A 477 4.77 -29.86 14.62
CA LYS A 477 3.67 -30.83 14.41
C LYS A 477 2.36 -30.16 14.07
N LYS A 478 1.99 -29.08 14.76
CA LYS A 478 0.76 -28.32 14.48
C LYS A 478 0.80 -27.74 13.06
N MET A 479 1.92 -27.15 12.65
CA MET A 479 2.08 -26.63 11.28
C MET A 479 1.97 -27.73 10.23
N ILE A 480 2.64 -28.88 10.44
CA ILE A 480 2.52 -30.06 9.57
C ILE A 480 1.05 -30.51 9.49
N THR A 481 0.33 -30.52 10.62
CA THR A 481 -1.11 -30.86 10.66
C THR A 481 -1.93 -29.90 9.79
N HIS A 482 -1.64 -28.60 9.82
CA HIS A 482 -2.33 -27.62 8.97
C HIS A 482 -2.09 -27.93 7.48
N PHE A 483 -0.85 -28.17 7.09
CA PHE A 483 -0.50 -28.51 5.71
C PHE A 483 -1.12 -29.85 5.28
N TYR A 484 -1.14 -30.83 6.16
CA TYR A 484 -1.75 -32.14 5.89
C TYR A 484 -3.28 -32.05 5.72
N ARG A 485 -3.94 -31.18 6.50
CA ARG A 485 -5.38 -30.92 6.35
C ARG A 485 -5.69 -30.17 5.05
N ALA A 486 -4.77 -29.34 4.57
CA ALA A 486 -4.89 -28.68 3.28
C ALA A 486 -4.72 -29.69 2.12
N ASP A 487 -3.66 -30.49 2.18
CA ASP A 487 -3.41 -31.58 1.24
C ASP A 487 -2.47 -32.62 1.87
N LYS A 488 -2.82 -33.92 1.73
CA LYS A 488 -2.07 -35.01 2.35
C LYS A 488 -0.62 -35.07 1.86
N ASP A 489 -0.37 -34.94 0.57
CA ASP A 489 0.97 -34.93 -0.02
C ASP A 489 1.80 -33.75 0.54
N TYR A 490 1.20 -32.58 0.59
CA TYR A 490 1.81 -31.37 1.13
C TYR A 490 2.34 -31.59 2.56
N GLY A 491 1.45 -32.01 3.46
CA GLY A 491 1.83 -32.25 4.85
C GLY A 491 2.85 -33.39 5.02
N MET A 492 2.73 -34.47 4.24
CA MET A 492 3.67 -35.61 4.29
C MET A 492 5.07 -35.22 3.79
N ARG A 493 5.18 -34.41 2.74
CA ARG A 493 6.47 -33.93 2.22
C ARG A 493 7.18 -33.03 3.25
N VAL A 494 6.46 -32.09 3.90
CA VAL A 494 7.02 -31.27 4.98
C VAL A 494 7.44 -32.12 6.17
N ALA A 495 6.59 -33.06 6.61
CA ALA A 495 6.86 -33.97 7.71
C ALA A 495 8.15 -34.78 7.47
N LYS A 496 8.25 -35.43 6.31
CA LYS A 496 9.42 -36.24 5.91
C LYS A 496 10.70 -35.40 5.95
N ALA A 497 10.66 -34.18 5.42
CA ALA A 497 11.84 -33.30 5.38
C ALA A 497 12.27 -32.82 6.77
N LEU A 498 11.36 -32.74 7.75
CA LEU A 498 11.63 -32.40 9.15
C LEU A 498 11.88 -33.62 10.05
N GLY A 499 11.89 -34.84 9.49
CA GLY A 499 12.14 -36.08 10.22
C GLY A 499 10.95 -36.58 11.04
N PHE A 500 9.71 -36.19 10.71
CA PHE A 500 8.48 -36.68 11.34
C PHE A 500 7.85 -37.81 10.53
N SER A 501 7.22 -38.75 11.23
CA SER A 501 6.36 -39.79 10.65
C SER A 501 4.91 -39.39 10.70
N ALA A 502 4.06 -40.07 9.94
CA ALA A 502 2.61 -39.82 9.97
C ALA A 502 1.95 -40.07 11.34
N LYS A 503 2.56 -40.82 12.23
CA LYS A 503 2.08 -41.07 13.59
C LYS A 503 2.26 -39.90 14.53
N ASP A 504 3.11 -38.95 14.16
CA ASP A 504 3.49 -37.83 15.02
C ASP A 504 2.50 -36.66 14.99
N PHE A 505 1.62 -36.58 13.98
CA PHE A 505 0.75 -35.43 13.74
C PHE A 505 -0.67 -35.77 13.22
N ARG A 506 -1.04 -37.06 13.15
CA ARG A 506 -2.39 -37.53 12.80
C ARG A 506 -3.33 -37.60 13.99
#